data_3af3af7daa890091aafb915a601b9b2f
#
_entry.id   3af3af7daa890091aafb915a601b9b2f
#
_cell.length_a   1.000
_cell.length_b   1.000
_cell.length_c   1.000
_cell.angle_alpha   90.00
_cell.angle_beta   90.00
_cell.angle_gamma   90.00
#
_symmetry.space_group_name_H-M   'P 1'
#
loop_
_entity.id
_entity.type
_entity.pdbx_description
1 polymer ?
#
loop_
_entity_poly.entity_id
_entity_poly.type
_entity_poly.pdbx_seq_one_letter_code
_entity_poly.pdbx_strand_id
1 'polypeptide(L)'
;IIAPSGAFSIAVNLPLNNPFLPAAMRNQFCAFDVNPSATVYTPRFTQAQCDAAANPNLRPGQPGYLEIGTGGASATATTSGNGLAVLQAWQPFDVNGNGVIEAGEGYNPNPQTLFARRAVEAGPRISEYVTTVFDYRLGARGSITDSIDWDITGAYGQSENIQTIKGYTLNSRFRQSLRAGGTAAAPVCFDTSNGCVAANVFGTIQPQAIPFLVQESTSFTKTSLAQVKGTINGDAGITSPFAEDSVAFAVGGEYRKYTARQGADALAKGGDLGGAGGATPDITGGFDVYEAFGELVVPVAADKPFINSLTVEGGLRYSSYTVDAPGNPSYNTTTFKAGGTWEPIEGLAVRGNFARAVRAPNIGELFSPVNTGLTNLGTDPCATLTTAGAVLPGRPASGPTGELRAVCLAQGANLGNINSIPQPNAGQVNSTGGGNVNIKPEKSNSFTIGAIFQPAAIPGFTASIDYYNIKVTGAISAPTPGDVIAACFGTNVFSPPAGASTSAACTSIRRSPADGSLSGDPSTFTGLPSVLSNAGAIETDGIDLIMNYKTDLTDKIALALSF
;
A
#
# COMPACT_ATOMS: atom_id res chain seq x y z
N ILE A 1 16.22 -0.43 -11.40
CA ILE A 1 15.74 -1.72 -10.90
C ILE A 1 15.21 -2.53 -12.07
N ILE A 2 15.61 -3.79 -12.16
CA ILE A 2 15.18 -4.72 -13.21
C ILE A 2 14.45 -5.88 -12.53
N ALA A 3 13.24 -6.19 -13.02
CA ALA A 3 12.41 -7.27 -12.51
C ALA A 3 12.00 -8.21 -13.67
N PRO A 4 11.55 -9.45 -13.38
CA PRO A 4 11.00 -10.33 -14.39
C PRO A 4 9.87 -9.66 -15.19
N SER A 5 9.58 -10.22 -16.37
CA SER A 5 8.48 -9.75 -17.23
C SER A 5 7.16 -9.60 -16.46
N GLY A 6 6.35 -8.62 -16.85
CA GLY A 6 5.05 -8.36 -16.23
C GLY A 6 4.06 -9.52 -16.44
N ALA A 7 3.25 -9.79 -15.42
CA ALA A 7 2.04 -10.60 -15.54
C ALA A 7 0.84 -9.68 -15.46
N PHE A 8 -0.22 -9.99 -16.20
CA PHE A 8 -1.50 -9.27 -16.13
C PHE A 8 -2.65 -10.26 -16.09
N SER A 9 -3.75 -9.83 -15.49
CA SER A 9 -5.03 -10.50 -15.49
C SER A 9 -6.09 -9.46 -15.79
N ILE A 10 -6.73 -9.59 -16.93
CA ILE A 10 -7.70 -8.59 -17.43
C ILE A 10 -8.95 -9.24 -17.97
N ALA A 11 -10.07 -8.57 -17.80
CA ALA A 11 -11.29 -8.92 -18.49
C ALA A 11 -11.19 -8.55 -19.97
N VAL A 12 -11.56 -9.48 -20.85
CA VAL A 12 -11.40 -9.34 -22.29
C VAL A 12 -12.65 -9.77 -23.04
N ASN A 13 -12.86 -9.20 -24.22
CA ASN A 13 -13.73 -9.71 -25.23
C ASN A 13 -12.90 -10.51 -26.23
N LEU A 14 -13.27 -11.77 -26.44
CA LEU A 14 -12.55 -12.70 -27.31
C LEU A 14 -13.45 -13.19 -28.44
N PRO A 15 -13.22 -12.77 -29.70
CA PRO A 15 -13.90 -13.29 -30.84
C PRO A 15 -13.62 -14.79 -31.04
N LEU A 16 -14.64 -15.59 -31.34
CA LEU A 16 -14.46 -17.03 -31.65
C LEU A 16 -13.73 -17.28 -32.97
N ASN A 17 -13.66 -16.29 -33.85
CA ASN A 17 -12.84 -16.31 -35.06
C ASN A 17 -11.47 -15.62 -34.86
N ASN A 18 -11.04 -15.40 -33.62
CA ASN A 18 -9.69 -14.89 -33.41
C ASN A 18 -8.67 -15.82 -34.09
N PRO A 19 -7.75 -15.27 -34.92
CA PRO A 19 -6.88 -16.07 -35.80
C PRO A 19 -5.89 -16.95 -35.04
N PHE A 20 -5.65 -16.67 -33.77
CA PHE A 20 -4.70 -17.40 -32.91
C PHE A 20 -5.40 -18.31 -31.90
N LEU A 21 -6.74 -18.25 -31.80
CA LEU A 21 -7.49 -19.08 -30.85
C LEU A 21 -7.45 -20.55 -31.31
N PRO A 22 -6.84 -21.47 -30.50
CA PRO A 22 -6.83 -22.89 -30.87
C PRO A 22 -8.23 -23.46 -30.99
N ALA A 23 -8.46 -24.31 -32.00
CA ALA A 23 -9.78 -24.92 -32.27
C ALA A 23 -10.31 -25.71 -31.05
N ALA A 24 -9.44 -26.42 -30.33
CA ALA A 24 -9.81 -27.14 -29.11
C ALA A 24 -10.34 -26.19 -28.02
N MET A 25 -9.68 -25.06 -27.80
CA MET A 25 -10.09 -24.04 -26.84
C MET A 25 -11.40 -23.36 -27.27
N ARG A 26 -11.54 -23.02 -28.54
CA ARG A 26 -12.82 -22.51 -29.09
C ARG A 26 -13.96 -23.47 -28.80
N ASN A 27 -13.76 -24.77 -29.07
CA ASN A 27 -14.79 -25.79 -28.83
C ASN A 27 -15.14 -25.90 -27.32
N GLN A 28 -14.17 -25.77 -26.44
CA GLN A 28 -14.42 -25.72 -24.99
C GLN A 28 -15.26 -24.49 -24.59
N PHE A 29 -14.97 -23.32 -25.16
CA PHE A 29 -15.78 -22.13 -24.92
C PHE A 29 -17.23 -22.29 -25.45
N CYS A 30 -17.41 -22.94 -26.56
CA CYS A 30 -18.74 -23.22 -27.11
C CYS A 30 -19.50 -24.25 -26.27
N ALA A 31 -18.83 -25.32 -25.87
CA ALA A 31 -19.39 -26.40 -25.08
C ALA A 31 -19.56 -26.07 -23.58
N PHE A 32 -19.17 -24.89 -23.15
CA PHE A 32 -19.33 -24.47 -21.75
C PHE A 32 -20.81 -24.58 -21.35
N ASP A 33 -21.05 -25.31 -20.24
CA ASP A 33 -22.41 -25.51 -19.73
C ASP A 33 -22.92 -24.21 -19.11
N VAL A 34 -23.98 -23.65 -19.65
CA VAL A 34 -24.61 -22.43 -19.14
C VAL A 34 -25.86 -22.71 -18.32
N ASN A 35 -26.19 -23.98 -18.08
CA ASN A 35 -27.33 -24.37 -17.26
C ASN A 35 -26.91 -24.54 -15.80
N PRO A 36 -27.55 -23.87 -14.85
CA PRO A 36 -27.27 -24.04 -13.42
C PRO A 36 -27.73 -25.38 -12.86
N SER A 37 -28.54 -26.14 -13.62
CA SER A 37 -29.01 -27.46 -13.21
C SER A 37 -27.90 -28.50 -13.36
N ALA A 38 -27.58 -29.23 -12.30
CA ALA A 38 -26.60 -30.32 -12.34
C ALA A 38 -27.00 -31.51 -13.24
N THR A 39 -28.24 -31.53 -13.73
CA THR A 39 -28.79 -32.66 -14.48
C THR A 39 -29.08 -32.32 -15.94
N VAL A 40 -29.03 -31.06 -16.36
CA VAL A 40 -29.33 -30.62 -17.72
C VAL A 40 -28.14 -29.85 -18.28
N TYR A 41 -27.43 -30.48 -19.21
CA TYR A 41 -26.35 -29.82 -19.96
C TYR A 41 -26.92 -28.92 -21.04
N THR A 42 -26.52 -27.66 -21.03
CA THR A 42 -26.89 -26.69 -22.07
C THR A 42 -25.63 -25.97 -22.56
N PRO A 43 -25.10 -26.31 -23.74
CA PRO A 43 -23.91 -25.67 -24.25
C PRO A 43 -24.17 -24.18 -24.53
N ARG A 44 -23.15 -23.35 -24.28
CA ARG A 44 -23.20 -21.90 -24.58
C ARG A 44 -23.59 -21.62 -25.99
N PHE A 45 -23.06 -22.38 -26.94
CA PHE A 45 -23.37 -22.33 -28.35
C PHE A 45 -23.54 -23.76 -28.89
N THR A 46 -24.44 -23.94 -29.84
CA THR A 46 -24.52 -25.21 -30.57
C THR A 46 -23.26 -25.41 -31.41
N GLN A 47 -22.96 -26.67 -31.78
CA GLN A 47 -21.80 -26.97 -32.61
C GLN A 47 -21.89 -26.21 -33.97
N ALA A 48 -23.08 -26.14 -34.59
CA ALA A 48 -23.30 -25.42 -35.84
C ALA A 48 -23.01 -23.91 -35.72
N GLN A 49 -23.37 -23.29 -34.57
CA GLN A 49 -23.04 -21.88 -34.30
C GLN A 49 -21.54 -21.69 -34.12
N CYS A 50 -20.90 -22.61 -33.40
CA CYS A 50 -19.46 -22.57 -33.14
C CYS A 50 -18.66 -22.71 -34.46
N ASP A 51 -19.07 -23.63 -35.33
CA ASP A 51 -18.43 -23.85 -36.62
C ASP A 51 -18.62 -22.63 -37.55
N ALA A 52 -19.81 -22.07 -37.57
CA ALA A 52 -20.10 -20.84 -38.34
C ALA A 52 -19.26 -19.65 -37.84
N ALA A 53 -19.13 -19.51 -36.51
CA ALA A 53 -18.34 -18.45 -35.88
C ALA A 53 -16.84 -18.57 -36.14
N ALA A 54 -16.34 -19.71 -36.57
CA ALA A 54 -14.94 -19.91 -36.94
C ALA A 54 -14.53 -19.23 -38.25
N ASN A 55 -15.47 -18.70 -39.03
CA ASN A 55 -15.19 -18.04 -40.30
C ASN A 55 -14.32 -16.77 -40.09
N PRO A 56 -13.08 -16.71 -40.63
CA PRO A 56 -12.14 -15.63 -40.43
C PRO A 56 -12.61 -14.27 -40.98
N ASN A 57 -13.59 -14.25 -41.86
CA ASN A 57 -14.09 -13.03 -42.50
C ASN A 57 -15.18 -12.34 -41.69
N LEU A 58 -15.73 -12.97 -40.64
CA LEU A 58 -16.76 -12.36 -39.82
C LEU A 58 -16.21 -11.15 -39.03
N ARG A 59 -17.08 -10.16 -38.89
CA ARG A 59 -16.83 -8.92 -38.18
C ARG A 59 -17.92 -8.68 -37.12
N PRO A 60 -17.65 -7.91 -36.08
CA PRO A 60 -18.69 -7.51 -35.14
C PRO A 60 -19.93 -6.97 -35.82
N GLY A 61 -21.11 -7.43 -35.40
CA GLY A 61 -22.40 -7.05 -35.96
C GLY A 61 -22.86 -7.87 -37.16
N GLN A 62 -22.05 -8.77 -37.72
CA GLN A 62 -22.45 -9.64 -38.80
C GLN A 62 -23.17 -10.91 -38.29
N PRO A 63 -24.13 -11.47 -39.05
CA PRO A 63 -24.76 -12.75 -38.73
C PRO A 63 -23.70 -13.86 -38.57
N GLY A 64 -23.80 -14.64 -37.50
CA GLY A 64 -22.84 -15.71 -37.19
C GLY A 64 -21.56 -15.25 -36.46
N TYR A 65 -21.31 -13.94 -36.34
CA TYR A 65 -20.21 -13.47 -35.49
C TYR A 65 -20.51 -13.73 -34.01
N LEU A 66 -19.60 -14.40 -33.33
CA LEU A 66 -19.69 -14.69 -31.89
C LEU A 66 -18.42 -14.26 -31.18
N GLU A 67 -18.57 -13.67 -30.01
CA GLU A 67 -17.46 -13.40 -29.05
C GLU A 67 -17.87 -13.76 -27.63
N ILE A 68 -16.90 -14.12 -26.80
CA ILE A 68 -17.07 -14.29 -25.36
C ILE A 68 -16.39 -13.12 -24.66
N GLY A 69 -16.96 -12.60 -23.57
CA GLY A 69 -16.33 -11.44 -22.97
C GLY A 69 -17.05 -10.75 -21.84
N THR A 70 -16.69 -9.49 -21.67
CA THR A 70 -17.17 -8.65 -20.59
C THR A 70 -18.60 -8.15 -20.73
N GLY A 71 -19.28 -8.49 -21.80
CA GLY A 71 -20.71 -8.29 -22.06
C GLY A 71 -21.25 -6.86 -22.02
N GLY A 72 -20.54 -5.88 -21.51
CA GLY A 72 -21.07 -4.53 -21.36
C GLY A 72 -21.46 -3.85 -22.68
N ALA A 73 -20.62 -3.95 -23.70
CA ALA A 73 -20.89 -3.38 -25.03
C ALA A 73 -21.70 -4.31 -25.93
N SER A 74 -21.64 -5.61 -25.68
CA SER A 74 -22.39 -6.61 -26.46
C SER A 74 -23.87 -6.67 -26.11
N ALA A 75 -24.25 -6.16 -24.93
CA ALA A 75 -25.66 -6.10 -24.52
C ALA A 75 -26.52 -5.30 -25.53
N THR A 76 -25.96 -4.29 -26.16
CA THR A 76 -26.62 -3.50 -27.19
C THR A 76 -26.80 -4.28 -28.51
N ALA A 77 -25.90 -5.21 -28.79
CA ALA A 77 -26.00 -6.07 -29.97
C ALA A 77 -27.03 -7.20 -29.78
N THR A 78 -27.43 -7.51 -28.56
CA THR A 78 -28.45 -8.52 -28.26
C THR A 78 -29.84 -8.12 -28.68
N THR A 79 -30.11 -6.84 -28.88
CA THR A 79 -31.43 -6.33 -29.29
C THR A 79 -31.69 -6.40 -30.79
N SER A 80 -30.70 -6.73 -31.62
CA SER A 80 -30.79 -6.64 -33.06
C SER A 80 -31.25 -7.92 -33.75
N GLY A 81 -31.62 -8.96 -33.05
CA GLY A 81 -32.11 -10.21 -33.66
C GLY A 81 -31.10 -10.99 -34.49
N ASN A 82 -29.82 -10.64 -34.43
CA ASN A 82 -28.74 -11.26 -35.21
C ASN A 82 -28.05 -12.44 -34.50
N GLY A 83 -28.67 -13.02 -33.50
CA GLY A 83 -28.13 -14.17 -32.74
C GLY A 83 -27.10 -13.82 -31.68
N LEU A 84 -26.75 -12.55 -31.51
CA LEU A 84 -25.79 -12.11 -30.47
C LEU A 84 -26.34 -12.25 -29.06
N ALA A 85 -27.66 -12.37 -28.89
CA ALA A 85 -28.30 -12.68 -27.61
C ALA A 85 -27.79 -14.00 -26.98
N VAL A 86 -27.22 -14.86 -27.78
CA VAL A 86 -26.70 -16.18 -27.38
C VAL A 86 -25.26 -16.08 -26.85
N LEU A 87 -24.64 -14.90 -26.91
CA LEU A 87 -23.25 -14.69 -26.52
C LEU A 87 -22.99 -14.65 -25.02
N GLN A 88 -24.03 -14.70 -24.22
CA GLN A 88 -23.91 -14.49 -22.79
C GLN A 88 -23.92 -15.83 -22.05
N ALA A 89 -22.90 -16.10 -21.30
CA ALA A 89 -22.98 -17.20 -20.34
C ALA A 89 -24.03 -16.84 -19.30
N TRP A 90 -25.03 -17.65 -19.20
CA TRP A 90 -26.12 -17.49 -18.28
C TRP A 90 -25.67 -17.88 -16.86
N GLN A 91 -25.69 -16.93 -15.94
CA GLN A 91 -25.58 -17.21 -14.53
C GLN A 91 -26.87 -16.78 -13.83
N PRO A 92 -27.40 -17.54 -12.89
CA PRO A 92 -28.59 -17.19 -12.15
C PRO A 92 -28.45 -15.80 -11.52
N PHE A 93 -29.43 -14.94 -11.71
CA PHE A 93 -29.44 -13.57 -11.20
C PHE A 93 -30.81 -13.25 -10.59
N ASP A 94 -30.81 -13.00 -9.31
CA ASP A 94 -31.98 -12.52 -8.54
C ASP A 94 -32.18 -11.03 -8.88
N VAL A 95 -33.13 -10.75 -9.77
CA VAL A 95 -33.40 -9.38 -10.27
C VAL A 95 -34.12 -8.54 -9.20
N ASN A 96 -34.95 -9.17 -8.38
CA ASN A 96 -35.77 -8.47 -7.40
C ASN A 96 -35.15 -8.41 -6.01
N GLY A 97 -34.01 -9.13 -5.77
CA GLY A 97 -33.27 -9.11 -4.52
C GLY A 97 -33.97 -9.83 -3.36
N ASN A 98 -34.94 -10.73 -3.66
CA ASN A 98 -35.70 -11.42 -2.61
C ASN A 98 -34.99 -12.68 -2.06
N GLY A 99 -33.84 -13.04 -2.60
CA GLY A 99 -33.03 -14.19 -2.18
C GLY A 99 -33.44 -15.50 -2.84
N VAL A 100 -34.38 -15.49 -3.80
CA VAL A 100 -34.85 -16.66 -4.55
C VAL A 100 -34.76 -16.37 -6.03
N ILE A 101 -34.30 -17.33 -6.82
CA ILE A 101 -34.30 -17.20 -8.28
C ILE A 101 -35.60 -17.82 -8.79
N GLU A 102 -36.47 -16.99 -9.32
CA GLU A 102 -37.81 -17.34 -9.77
C GLU A 102 -37.86 -17.54 -11.27
N ALA A 103 -38.93 -18.19 -11.76
CA ALA A 103 -39.18 -18.35 -13.20
C ALA A 103 -39.44 -16.97 -13.83
N GLY A 104 -38.56 -16.55 -14.72
CA GLY A 104 -38.60 -15.22 -15.37
C GLY A 104 -37.53 -14.26 -14.88
N GLU A 105 -36.83 -14.55 -13.78
CA GLU A 105 -35.62 -13.90 -13.41
C GLU A 105 -34.47 -14.41 -14.30
N GLY A 106 -33.74 -13.47 -14.82
CA GLY A 106 -32.72 -13.75 -15.82
C GLY A 106 -31.48 -14.39 -15.22
N TYR A 107 -30.62 -14.80 -16.08
CA TYR A 107 -29.25 -15.14 -15.76
C TYR A 107 -28.37 -13.91 -15.92
N ASN A 108 -27.31 -13.77 -15.11
CA ASN A 108 -26.35 -12.72 -15.34
C ASN A 108 -25.82 -12.83 -16.78
N PRO A 109 -26.12 -11.89 -17.64
CA PRO A 109 -25.75 -11.98 -19.05
C PRO A 109 -24.23 -11.81 -19.27
N ASN A 110 -23.43 -11.76 -18.18
CA ASN A 110 -22.10 -11.20 -18.25
C ASN A 110 -21.03 -11.93 -17.44
N PRO A 111 -20.69 -13.19 -17.74
CA PRO A 111 -19.48 -13.76 -17.20
C PRO A 111 -18.27 -13.09 -17.87
N GLN A 112 -17.51 -12.36 -17.08
CA GLN A 112 -16.24 -11.83 -17.55
C GLN A 112 -15.32 -12.98 -17.96
N THR A 113 -14.82 -12.94 -19.20
CA THR A 113 -13.71 -13.80 -19.59
C THR A 113 -12.42 -13.15 -19.14
N LEU A 114 -11.85 -13.68 -18.06
CA LEU A 114 -10.54 -13.24 -17.56
C LEU A 114 -9.44 -13.90 -18.38
N PHE A 115 -8.50 -13.09 -18.82
CA PHE A 115 -7.29 -13.57 -19.47
C PHE A 115 -6.09 -13.18 -18.61
N ALA A 116 -5.35 -14.20 -18.14
CA ALA A 116 -4.16 -14.02 -17.33
C ALA A 116 -2.94 -14.61 -18.04
N ARG A 117 -1.87 -13.83 -18.14
CA ARG A 117 -0.64 -14.26 -18.80
C ARG A 117 0.56 -13.46 -18.30
N ARG A 118 1.76 -14.08 -18.33
CA ARG A 118 3.03 -13.39 -18.24
C ARG A 118 3.54 -13.06 -19.65
N ALA A 119 3.77 -11.79 -19.94
CA ALA A 119 4.26 -11.30 -21.24
C ALA A 119 5.80 -11.36 -21.28
N VAL A 120 6.35 -12.57 -21.33
CA VAL A 120 7.82 -12.77 -21.34
C VAL A 120 8.50 -12.17 -22.56
N GLU A 121 7.79 -12.09 -23.68
CA GLU A 121 8.26 -11.53 -24.94
C GLU A 121 8.45 -10.00 -24.88
N ALA A 122 7.77 -9.33 -23.95
CA ALA A 122 7.96 -7.90 -23.68
C ALA A 122 9.31 -7.59 -22.98
N GLY A 123 10.04 -8.62 -22.55
CA GLY A 123 11.28 -8.47 -21.83
C GLY A 123 11.09 -8.12 -20.34
N PRO A 124 12.17 -7.73 -19.66
CA PRO A 124 12.13 -7.38 -18.24
C PRO A 124 11.41 -6.03 -18.01
N ARG A 125 10.84 -5.88 -16.84
CA ARG A 125 10.38 -4.58 -16.34
C ARG A 125 11.57 -3.80 -15.80
N ILE A 126 11.73 -2.58 -16.26
CA ILE A 126 12.84 -1.70 -15.87
C ILE A 126 12.26 -0.45 -15.23
N SER A 127 12.78 -0.07 -14.07
CA SER A 127 12.52 1.22 -13.44
C SER A 127 13.82 2.01 -13.38
N GLU A 128 13.84 3.13 -14.06
CA GLU A 128 14.93 4.11 -14.08
C GLU A 128 14.54 5.29 -13.20
N TYR A 129 15.48 5.77 -12.40
CA TYR A 129 15.27 6.88 -11.48
C TYR A 129 16.31 7.97 -11.71
N VAL A 130 15.83 9.20 -11.81
CA VAL A 130 16.67 10.41 -11.82
C VAL A 130 16.26 11.27 -10.64
N THR A 131 17.19 11.54 -9.72
CA THR A 131 16.94 12.37 -8.55
C THR A 131 17.78 13.61 -8.59
N THR A 132 17.13 14.77 -8.48
CA THR A 132 17.76 16.09 -8.36
C THR A 132 17.47 16.67 -6.98
N VAL A 133 18.52 17.10 -6.28
CA VAL A 133 18.40 17.67 -4.93
C VAL A 133 19.18 18.98 -4.87
N PHE A 134 18.61 19.98 -4.22
CA PHE A 134 19.34 21.17 -3.80
C PHE A 134 18.90 21.62 -2.40
N ASP A 135 19.80 22.27 -1.68
CA ASP A 135 19.60 22.81 -0.34
C ASP A 135 20.36 24.14 -0.22
N TYR A 136 19.65 25.18 0.15
CA TYR A 136 20.20 26.51 0.44
C TYR A 136 20.00 26.81 1.91
N ARG A 137 21.10 27.27 2.56
CA ARG A 137 21.07 27.72 3.94
C ARG A 137 21.75 29.07 4.10
N LEU A 138 21.12 29.92 4.87
CA LEU A 138 21.67 31.22 5.27
C LEU A 138 21.41 31.40 6.75
N GLY A 139 22.42 31.85 7.47
CA GLY A 139 22.30 32.08 8.90
C GLY A 139 23.13 33.26 9.37
N ALA A 140 22.76 33.78 10.50
CA ALA A 140 23.52 34.76 11.26
C ALA A 140 23.56 34.32 12.73
N ARG A 141 24.69 34.55 13.37
CA ARG A 141 24.89 34.25 14.79
C ARG A 141 25.74 35.33 15.44
N GLY A 142 25.62 35.48 16.72
CA GLY A 142 26.40 36.46 17.49
C GLY A 142 26.17 36.29 18.99
N SER A 143 26.92 37.05 19.77
CA SER A 143 26.79 37.06 21.21
C SER A 143 25.94 38.25 21.66
N ILE A 144 25.03 38.02 22.60
CA ILE A 144 24.26 39.06 23.31
C ILE A 144 25.08 39.59 24.48
N THR A 145 25.70 38.67 25.20
CA THR A 145 26.64 38.91 26.29
C THR A 145 27.82 37.94 26.15
N ASP A 146 28.79 38.01 27.05
CA ASP A 146 29.93 37.08 27.07
C ASP A 146 29.50 35.62 27.31
N SER A 147 28.29 35.38 27.85
CA SER A 147 27.76 34.06 28.19
C SER A 147 26.47 33.66 27.45
N ILE A 148 25.93 34.53 26.62
CA ILE A 148 24.66 34.29 25.90
C ILE A 148 24.83 34.55 24.41
N ASP A 149 24.55 33.54 23.62
CA ASP A 149 24.63 33.58 22.17
C ASP A 149 23.22 33.47 21.50
N TRP A 150 23.14 33.98 20.30
CA TRP A 150 21.96 33.80 19.44
C TRP A 150 22.35 33.26 18.06
N ASP A 151 21.45 32.51 17.48
CA ASP A 151 21.54 31.98 16.12
C ASP A 151 20.19 32.09 15.42
N ILE A 152 20.20 32.57 14.16
CA ILE A 152 19.04 32.56 13.28
C ILE A 152 19.46 31.90 11.99
N THR A 153 18.72 30.87 11.56
CA THR A 153 18.98 30.13 10.32
C THR A 153 17.70 30.02 9.48
N GLY A 154 17.83 30.36 8.20
CA GLY A 154 16.84 30.09 7.17
C GLY A 154 17.34 29.00 6.22
N ALA A 155 16.47 28.08 5.84
CA ALA A 155 16.80 27.03 4.89
C ALA A 155 15.65 26.78 3.91
N TYR A 156 16.01 26.43 2.67
CA TYR A 156 15.08 25.91 1.68
C TYR A 156 15.74 24.77 0.90
N GLY A 157 15.12 23.61 0.96
CA GLY A 157 15.56 22.41 0.25
C GLY A 157 14.45 21.83 -0.62
N GLN A 158 14.84 21.21 -1.73
CA GLN A 158 13.94 20.52 -2.63
C GLN A 158 14.59 19.24 -3.15
N SER A 159 13.80 18.19 -3.23
CA SER A 159 14.14 16.93 -3.92
C SER A 159 13.08 16.64 -4.97
N GLU A 160 13.52 16.30 -6.17
CA GLU A 160 12.67 15.83 -7.27
C GLU A 160 13.20 14.51 -7.77
N ASN A 161 12.33 13.50 -7.79
CA ASN A 161 12.61 12.18 -8.32
C ASN A 161 11.69 11.91 -9.50
N ILE A 162 12.26 11.58 -10.64
CA ILE A 162 11.55 11.15 -11.84
C ILE A 162 11.79 9.67 -12.02
N GLN A 163 10.71 8.89 -12.10
CA GLN A 163 10.73 7.47 -12.39
C GLN A 163 10.21 7.24 -13.80
N THR A 164 10.97 6.56 -14.63
CA THR A 164 10.52 6.03 -15.93
C THR A 164 10.48 4.52 -15.85
N ILE A 165 9.31 3.94 -16.13
CA ILE A 165 9.10 2.50 -16.17
C ILE A 165 8.95 2.01 -17.60
N LYS A 166 9.57 0.84 -17.90
CA LYS A 166 9.63 0.20 -19.22
C LYS A 166 9.27 -1.27 -19.11
N GLY A 167 8.82 -1.87 -20.21
CA GLY A 167 8.50 -3.30 -20.26
C GLY A 167 7.13 -3.67 -19.68
N TYR A 168 6.24 -2.70 -19.50
CA TYR A 168 4.86 -2.93 -19.10
C TYR A 168 3.94 -2.93 -20.31
N THR A 169 3.06 -3.94 -20.42
CA THR A 169 2.02 -3.99 -21.44
C THR A 169 0.85 -3.10 -21.07
N LEU A 170 0.20 -2.51 -22.05
CA LEU A 170 -1.03 -1.74 -21.84
C LEU A 170 -2.25 -2.66 -21.91
N ASN A 171 -3.06 -2.63 -20.87
CA ASN A 171 -4.30 -3.42 -20.77
C ASN A 171 -5.30 -3.08 -21.91
N SER A 172 -5.44 -1.80 -22.24
CA SER A 172 -6.29 -1.33 -23.33
C SER A 172 -5.85 -1.88 -24.68
N ARG A 173 -4.55 -1.80 -24.98
CA ARG A 173 -3.99 -2.31 -26.24
C ARG A 173 -4.01 -3.82 -26.31
N PHE A 174 -3.87 -4.49 -25.18
CA PHE A 174 -4.01 -5.92 -25.11
C PHE A 174 -5.44 -6.36 -25.43
N ARG A 175 -6.45 -5.68 -24.86
CA ARG A 175 -7.88 -5.89 -25.23
C ARG A 175 -8.14 -5.62 -26.70
N GLN A 176 -7.59 -4.52 -27.24
CA GLN A 176 -7.73 -4.17 -28.66
C GLN A 176 -7.11 -5.22 -29.57
N SER A 177 -5.91 -5.69 -29.24
CA SER A 177 -5.16 -6.71 -29.98
C SER A 177 -5.87 -8.08 -30.02
N LEU A 178 -6.58 -8.44 -28.96
CA LEU A 178 -7.36 -9.68 -28.87
C LEU A 178 -8.60 -9.66 -29.76
N ARG A 179 -9.20 -8.49 -30.00
CA ARG A 179 -10.37 -8.35 -30.87
C ARG A 179 -9.94 -8.29 -32.35
N ALA A 180 -9.56 -9.44 -32.86
CA ALA A 180 -9.03 -9.61 -34.19
C ALA A 180 -9.71 -10.78 -34.90
N GLY A 181 -9.72 -10.72 -36.23
CA GLY A 181 -10.15 -11.75 -37.15
C GLY A 181 -9.12 -11.94 -38.26
N GLY A 182 -9.52 -12.61 -39.35
CA GLY A 182 -8.61 -13.00 -40.42
C GLY A 182 -7.97 -14.37 -40.15
N THR A 183 -6.85 -14.64 -40.81
CA THR A 183 -6.08 -15.87 -40.62
C THR A 183 -4.82 -15.63 -39.78
N ALA A 184 -4.22 -16.67 -39.27
CA ALA A 184 -2.96 -16.54 -38.53
C ALA A 184 -1.80 -15.95 -39.36
N ALA A 185 -1.83 -16.12 -40.67
CA ALA A 185 -0.88 -15.53 -41.61
C ALA A 185 -1.21 -14.06 -41.97
N ALA A 186 -2.47 -13.66 -41.87
CA ALA A 186 -2.95 -12.31 -42.15
C ALA A 186 -3.99 -11.88 -41.10
N PRO A 187 -3.57 -11.65 -39.85
CA PRO A 187 -4.47 -11.24 -38.79
C PRO A 187 -4.83 -9.76 -38.92
N VAL A 188 -6.06 -9.39 -38.58
CA VAL A 188 -6.57 -8.02 -38.69
C VAL A 188 -7.32 -7.64 -37.42
N CYS A 189 -6.89 -6.57 -36.74
CA CYS A 189 -7.63 -5.99 -35.62
C CYS A 189 -9.00 -5.47 -36.12
N PHE A 190 -10.05 -5.62 -35.34
CA PHE A 190 -11.36 -5.03 -35.66
C PHE A 190 -11.37 -3.50 -35.41
N ASP A 191 -10.63 -3.05 -34.43
CA ASP A 191 -10.30 -1.63 -34.21
C ASP A 191 -8.84 -1.41 -34.62
N THR A 192 -8.63 -0.68 -35.72
CA THR A 192 -7.31 -0.39 -36.29
C THR A 192 -6.67 0.89 -35.73
N SER A 193 -7.33 1.59 -34.79
CA SER A 193 -6.80 2.78 -34.16
C SER A 193 -5.47 2.48 -33.46
N ASN A 194 -4.69 3.53 -33.19
CA ASN A 194 -3.39 3.43 -32.53
C ASN A 194 -2.35 2.52 -33.21
N GLY A 195 -2.56 2.14 -34.45
CA GLY A 195 -1.67 1.20 -35.17
C GLY A 195 -1.78 -0.24 -34.63
N CYS A 196 -2.98 -0.70 -34.32
CA CYS A 196 -3.22 -2.01 -33.73
C CYS A 196 -2.55 -3.15 -34.49
N VAL A 197 -1.87 -4.01 -33.77
CA VAL A 197 -1.30 -5.26 -34.24
C VAL A 197 -1.95 -6.40 -33.45
N ALA A 198 -2.62 -7.34 -34.15
CA ALA A 198 -3.21 -8.52 -33.55
C ALA A 198 -2.10 -9.43 -32.99
N ALA A 199 -2.14 -9.75 -31.71
CA ALA A 199 -1.11 -10.53 -31.05
C ALA A 199 -1.53 -11.98 -30.76
N ASN A 200 -0.60 -12.92 -30.93
CA ASN A 200 -0.81 -14.31 -30.54
C ASN A 200 -0.64 -14.47 -29.04
N VAL A 201 -1.73 -14.30 -28.30
CA VAL A 201 -1.71 -14.43 -26.83
C VAL A 201 -1.84 -15.87 -26.34
N PHE A 202 -2.23 -16.79 -27.21
CA PHE A 202 -2.36 -18.23 -26.91
C PHE A 202 -1.06 -19.01 -27.16
N GLY A 203 -0.06 -18.34 -27.73
CA GLY A 203 1.27 -18.86 -27.97
C GLY A 203 2.33 -17.79 -27.77
N THR A 204 3.37 -17.77 -28.57
CA THR A 204 4.41 -16.73 -28.53
C THR A 204 3.89 -15.45 -29.20
N ILE A 205 3.96 -14.31 -28.51
CA ILE A 205 3.62 -12.99 -29.06
C ILE A 205 4.67 -12.64 -30.14
N GLN A 206 4.19 -12.27 -31.32
CA GLN A 206 5.07 -11.92 -32.42
C GLN A 206 5.86 -10.64 -32.12
N PRO A 207 7.15 -10.53 -32.51
CA PRO A 207 7.97 -9.35 -32.26
C PRO A 207 7.35 -8.03 -32.75
N GLN A 208 6.63 -8.03 -33.85
CA GLN A 208 5.96 -6.84 -34.40
C GLN A 208 4.80 -6.34 -33.55
N ALA A 209 4.24 -7.18 -32.68
CA ALA A 209 3.17 -6.76 -31.76
C ALA A 209 3.70 -6.08 -30.48
N ILE A 210 4.96 -6.34 -30.12
CA ILE A 210 5.55 -5.81 -28.89
C ILE A 210 5.53 -4.26 -28.84
N PRO A 211 5.99 -3.52 -29.89
CA PRO A 211 5.95 -2.06 -29.88
C PRO A 211 4.52 -1.47 -29.76
N PHE A 212 3.51 -2.21 -30.20
CA PHE A 212 2.11 -1.82 -30.01
C PHE A 212 1.66 -2.06 -28.55
N LEU A 213 2.03 -3.19 -27.96
CA LEU A 213 1.55 -3.61 -26.65
C LEU A 213 2.25 -2.90 -25.49
N VAL A 214 3.51 -2.48 -25.67
CA VAL A 214 4.37 -1.95 -24.61
C VAL A 214 4.63 -0.47 -24.81
N GLN A 215 4.53 0.31 -23.73
CA GLN A 215 4.93 1.72 -23.74
C GLN A 215 5.67 2.06 -22.43
N GLU A 216 6.49 3.10 -22.51
CA GLU A 216 7.11 3.70 -21.34
C GLU A 216 6.10 4.60 -20.63
N SER A 217 6.20 4.68 -19.31
CA SER A 217 5.39 5.56 -18.47
C SER A 217 6.26 6.28 -17.46
N THR A 218 5.95 7.54 -17.21
CA THR A 218 6.75 8.40 -16.33
C THR A 218 5.90 8.94 -15.18
N SER A 219 6.47 8.90 -13.99
CA SER A 219 5.94 9.57 -12.80
C SER A 219 7.02 10.43 -12.15
N PHE A 220 6.61 11.44 -11.39
CA PHE A 220 7.52 12.25 -10.62
C PHE A 220 7.02 12.45 -9.20
N THR A 221 7.96 12.59 -8.26
CA THR A 221 7.70 13.00 -6.89
C THR A 221 8.61 14.15 -6.53
N LYS A 222 8.03 15.27 -6.14
CA LYS A 222 8.73 16.49 -5.73
C LYS A 222 8.37 16.80 -4.28
N THR A 223 9.37 17.00 -3.44
CA THR A 223 9.20 17.42 -2.05
C THR A 223 10.02 18.65 -1.76
N SER A 224 9.53 19.54 -0.89
CA SER A 224 10.29 20.69 -0.43
C SER A 224 10.09 20.94 1.06
N LEU A 225 11.08 21.56 1.66
CA LEU A 225 11.10 22.06 3.03
C LEU A 225 11.60 23.49 3.04
N ALA A 226 10.78 24.41 3.55
CA ALA A 226 11.20 25.75 3.95
C ALA A 226 11.24 25.80 5.48
N GLN A 227 12.30 26.40 6.05
CA GLN A 227 12.52 26.44 7.49
C GLN A 227 13.12 27.78 7.89
N VAL A 228 12.66 28.32 9.02
CA VAL A 228 13.31 29.41 9.74
C VAL A 228 13.35 29.01 11.21
N LYS A 229 14.55 29.08 11.81
CA LYS A 229 14.78 28.73 13.23
C LYS A 229 15.58 29.85 13.88
N GLY A 230 15.15 30.27 15.07
CA GLY A 230 15.90 31.16 15.94
C GLY A 230 16.14 30.50 17.30
N THR A 231 17.36 30.64 17.83
CA THR A 231 17.73 30.06 19.13
C THR A 231 18.53 31.09 19.93
N ILE A 232 18.28 31.18 21.21
CA ILE A 232 19.13 31.87 22.20
C ILE A 232 19.54 30.82 23.20
N ASN A 233 20.84 30.71 23.46
CA ASN A 233 21.40 29.74 24.38
C ASN A 233 22.57 30.36 25.14
N GLY A 234 22.86 29.83 26.31
CA GLY A 234 23.96 30.28 27.11
C GLY A 234 23.82 29.90 28.57
N ASP A 235 24.48 30.66 29.38
CA ASP A 235 24.57 30.52 30.82
C ASP A 235 23.62 31.53 31.49
N ALA A 236 22.75 31.05 32.35
CA ALA A 236 21.75 31.87 33.04
C ALA A 236 22.34 32.73 34.17
N GLY A 237 23.63 32.55 34.53
CA GLY A 237 24.27 33.23 35.62
C GLY A 237 23.74 32.81 37.02
N ILE A 238 23.02 31.71 37.10
CA ILE A 238 22.45 31.13 38.32
C ILE A 238 23.21 29.85 38.62
N THR A 239 23.82 29.78 39.82
CA THR A 239 24.54 28.58 40.29
C THR A 239 23.80 27.94 41.45
N SER A 240 23.87 26.62 41.55
CA SER A 240 23.44 25.93 42.77
C SER A 240 24.40 26.26 43.93
N PRO A 241 23.94 26.37 45.18
CA PRO A 241 24.83 26.53 46.36
C PRO A 241 25.83 25.37 46.55
N PHE A 242 25.65 24.27 45.83
CA PHE A 242 26.45 23.05 45.93
C PHE A 242 27.21 22.69 44.66
N ALA A 243 27.18 23.55 43.63
CA ALA A 243 27.88 23.39 42.35
C ALA A 243 28.59 24.69 41.97
N GLU A 244 29.69 24.58 41.21
CA GLU A 244 30.41 25.75 40.69
C GLU A 244 29.89 26.19 39.33
N ASP A 245 29.41 25.24 38.54
CA ASP A 245 28.87 25.51 37.22
C ASP A 245 27.46 26.11 37.28
N SER A 246 27.18 27.05 36.39
CA SER A 246 25.86 27.67 36.30
C SER A 246 24.89 26.90 35.42
N VAL A 247 23.59 27.22 35.59
CA VAL A 247 22.50 26.66 34.80
C VAL A 247 22.65 27.09 33.37
N ALA A 248 22.80 26.12 32.47
CA ALA A 248 22.74 26.35 31.01
C ALA A 248 21.31 26.27 30.51
N PHE A 249 20.98 27.13 29.54
CA PHE A 249 19.67 27.14 28.91
C PHE A 249 19.75 27.28 27.40
N ALA A 250 18.70 26.80 26.71
CA ALA A 250 18.42 27.10 25.34
C ALA A 250 16.91 27.36 25.16
N VAL A 251 16.54 28.43 24.47
CA VAL A 251 15.15 28.75 24.11
C VAL A 251 15.09 29.12 22.63
N GLY A 252 14.02 28.79 21.96
CA GLY A 252 13.91 29.12 20.54
C GLY A 252 12.53 28.91 19.98
N GLY A 253 12.41 29.33 18.72
CA GLY A 253 11.23 29.14 17.90
C GLY A 253 11.60 28.68 16.51
N GLU A 254 10.69 27.97 15.86
CA GLU A 254 10.89 27.41 14.55
C GLU A 254 9.59 27.46 13.74
N TYR A 255 9.71 27.81 12.47
CA TYR A 255 8.68 27.64 11.46
C TYR A 255 9.17 26.70 10.38
N ARG A 256 8.33 25.72 10.01
CA ARG A 256 8.60 24.81 8.90
C ARG A 256 7.38 24.68 8.01
N LYS A 257 7.64 24.64 6.71
CA LYS A 257 6.62 24.32 5.71
C LYS A 257 7.09 23.15 4.86
N TYR A 258 6.32 22.08 4.88
CA TYR A 258 6.52 20.91 4.06
C TYR A 258 5.54 20.93 2.90
N THR A 259 6.02 20.65 1.68
CA THR A 259 5.14 20.42 0.53
C THR A 259 5.56 19.17 -0.22
N ALA A 260 4.60 18.50 -0.83
CA ALA A 260 4.88 17.44 -1.79
C ALA A 260 3.90 17.51 -2.96
N ARG A 261 4.42 17.10 -4.11
CA ARG A 261 3.63 16.88 -5.31
C ARG A 261 4.11 15.60 -5.97
N GLN A 262 3.19 14.69 -6.24
CA GLN A 262 3.39 13.53 -7.08
C GLN A 262 2.49 13.66 -8.29
N GLY A 263 3.00 13.30 -9.45
CA GLY A 263 2.23 13.25 -10.67
C GLY A 263 2.70 12.12 -11.58
N ALA A 264 1.85 11.74 -12.53
CA ALA A 264 2.16 10.70 -13.49
C ALA A 264 1.59 11.07 -14.87
N ASP A 265 2.03 10.37 -15.91
CA ASP A 265 1.45 10.49 -17.23
C ASP A 265 0.04 9.85 -17.32
N ALA A 266 -0.60 9.99 -18.46
CA ALA A 266 -1.95 9.50 -18.67
C ALA A 266 -2.07 7.96 -18.54
N LEU A 267 -1.02 7.22 -18.87
CA LEU A 267 -1.02 5.76 -18.81
C LEU A 267 -1.04 5.27 -17.36
N ALA A 268 -0.16 5.83 -16.52
CA ALA A 268 -0.13 5.51 -15.10
C ALA A 268 -1.38 6.02 -14.37
N LYS A 269 -1.86 7.24 -14.68
CA LYS A 269 -3.10 7.79 -14.12
C LYS A 269 -4.33 6.96 -14.47
N GLY A 270 -4.40 6.44 -15.69
CA GLY A 270 -5.50 5.61 -16.15
C GLY A 270 -5.49 4.18 -15.63
N GLY A 271 -4.41 3.75 -14.96
CA GLY A 271 -4.26 2.36 -14.50
C GLY A 271 -4.12 1.35 -15.63
N ASP A 272 -3.69 1.81 -16.82
CA ASP A 272 -3.63 0.98 -18.03
C ASP A 272 -2.39 0.07 -18.09
N LEU A 273 -1.43 0.26 -17.16
CA LEU A 273 -0.18 -0.51 -17.11
C LEU A 273 -0.42 -1.89 -16.50
N GLY A 274 -0.36 -2.92 -17.33
CA GLY A 274 -0.58 -4.31 -16.93
C GLY A 274 0.44 -4.81 -15.89
N GLY A 275 -0.03 -5.16 -14.70
CA GLY A 275 0.80 -5.62 -13.60
C GLY A 275 1.48 -4.51 -12.78
N ALA A 276 1.11 -3.25 -12.98
CA ALA A 276 1.60 -2.12 -12.18
C ALA A 276 0.77 -1.84 -10.91
N GLY A 277 -0.35 -2.51 -10.73
CA GLY A 277 -1.14 -2.45 -9.49
C GLY A 277 -2.25 -1.38 -9.46
N GLY A 278 -2.62 -0.80 -10.60
CA GLY A 278 -3.72 0.17 -10.68
C GLY A 278 -3.29 1.59 -11.04
N ALA A 279 -4.22 2.53 -10.89
CA ALA A 279 -4.01 3.94 -11.21
C ALA A 279 -3.03 4.61 -10.24
N THR A 280 -2.19 5.51 -10.77
CA THR A 280 -1.31 6.38 -10.00
C THR A 280 -1.84 7.82 -10.09
N PRO A 281 -2.71 8.25 -9.19
CA PRO A 281 -3.28 9.59 -9.24
C PRO A 281 -2.29 10.66 -8.79
N ASP A 282 -2.60 11.92 -9.14
CA ASP A 282 -1.82 13.06 -8.65
C ASP A 282 -2.04 13.26 -7.14
N ILE A 283 -0.96 13.55 -6.43
CA ILE A 283 -0.97 13.96 -5.02
C ILE A 283 -0.41 15.38 -4.95
N THR A 284 -1.08 16.25 -4.24
CA THR A 284 -0.55 17.56 -3.88
C THR A 284 -1.00 17.87 -2.46
N GLY A 285 -0.07 18.22 -1.62
CA GLY A 285 -0.38 18.57 -0.24
C GLY A 285 0.81 19.15 0.49
N GLY A 286 0.54 19.66 1.69
CA GLY A 286 1.54 20.23 2.56
C GLY A 286 1.02 20.38 3.98
N PHE A 287 1.89 20.82 4.86
CA PHE A 287 1.53 21.26 6.20
C PHE A 287 2.55 22.27 6.72
N ASP A 288 2.06 23.15 7.55
CA ASP A 288 2.86 24.15 8.26
C ASP A 288 3.01 23.75 9.73
N VAL A 289 4.17 24.09 10.32
CA VAL A 289 4.46 23.84 11.73
C VAL A 289 5.07 25.10 12.36
N TYR A 290 4.47 25.54 13.44
CA TYR A 290 5.03 26.56 14.32
C TYR A 290 5.42 25.90 15.63
N GLU A 291 6.64 26.14 16.10
CA GLU A 291 7.16 25.53 17.31
C GLU A 291 7.84 26.56 18.22
N ALA A 292 7.68 26.35 19.52
CA ALA A 292 8.45 26.99 20.57
C ALA A 292 9.05 25.94 21.48
N PHE A 293 10.29 26.12 21.90
CA PHE A 293 10.97 25.14 22.75
C PHE A 293 11.88 25.83 23.76
N GLY A 294 12.13 25.11 24.87
CA GLY A 294 13.11 25.49 25.87
C GLY A 294 13.71 24.27 26.53
N GLU A 295 14.99 24.37 26.86
CA GLU A 295 15.77 23.34 27.55
C GLU A 295 16.61 23.98 28.66
N LEU A 296 16.78 23.24 29.76
CA LEU A 296 17.62 23.61 30.88
C LEU A 296 18.52 22.42 31.25
N VAL A 297 19.77 22.73 31.60
CA VAL A 297 20.70 21.81 32.22
C VAL A 297 21.15 22.45 33.54
N VAL A 298 20.87 21.75 34.63
CA VAL A 298 21.07 22.26 35.99
C VAL A 298 22.11 21.40 36.72
N PRO A 299 23.35 21.88 36.88
CA PRO A 299 24.29 21.29 37.79
C PRO A 299 23.77 21.49 39.22
N VAL A 300 23.37 20.41 39.91
CA VAL A 300 22.73 20.49 41.22
C VAL A 300 23.78 20.50 42.34
N ALA A 301 24.76 19.60 42.23
CA ALA A 301 25.86 19.49 43.21
C ALA A 301 27.09 18.86 42.55
N ALA A 302 28.27 19.27 43.04
CA ALA A 302 29.56 18.70 42.67
C ALA A 302 30.48 18.64 43.87
N ASP A 303 31.44 17.73 43.85
CA ASP A 303 32.51 17.58 44.89
C ASP A 303 31.99 17.45 46.32
N LYS A 304 30.89 16.70 46.50
CA LYS A 304 30.33 16.38 47.82
C LYS A 304 30.44 14.88 48.09
N PRO A 305 30.44 14.47 49.39
CA PRO A 305 30.44 13.05 49.74
C PRO A 305 29.33 12.30 49.01
N PHE A 306 29.67 11.25 48.23
CA PHE A 306 28.77 10.46 47.35
C PHE A 306 28.09 11.25 46.24
N ILE A 307 28.58 12.44 45.88
CA ILE A 307 28.12 13.27 44.79
C ILE A 307 29.34 13.91 44.12
N ASN A 308 30.07 13.15 43.31
CA ASN A 308 31.14 13.69 42.46
C ASN A 308 30.56 14.69 41.47
N SER A 309 29.43 14.30 40.83
CA SER A 309 28.56 15.22 40.08
C SER A 309 27.11 14.80 40.14
N LEU A 310 26.20 15.77 40.15
CA LEU A 310 24.77 15.56 40.01
C LEU A 310 24.21 16.65 39.09
N THR A 311 23.75 16.25 37.90
CA THR A 311 23.14 17.14 36.91
C THR A 311 21.73 16.67 36.59
N VAL A 312 20.79 17.61 36.51
CA VAL A 312 19.42 17.37 36.08
C VAL A 312 19.17 18.15 34.80
N GLU A 313 18.46 17.54 33.84
CA GLU A 313 18.08 18.19 32.59
C GLU A 313 16.57 18.10 32.34
N GLY A 314 16.05 19.11 31.69
CA GLY A 314 14.66 19.15 31.28
C GLY A 314 14.46 19.94 30.00
N GLY A 315 13.50 19.54 29.21
CA GLY A 315 13.14 20.24 27.97
C GLY A 315 11.67 20.12 27.65
N LEU A 316 11.14 21.16 27.05
CA LEU A 316 9.75 21.24 26.60
C LEU A 316 9.69 21.82 25.20
N ARG A 317 8.84 21.23 24.34
CA ARG A 317 8.53 21.78 23.02
C ARG A 317 7.03 21.73 22.80
N TYR A 318 6.47 22.84 22.38
CA TYR A 318 5.10 22.94 21.89
C TYR A 318 5.11 23.16 20.39
N SER A 319 4.30 22.38 19.66
CA SER A 319 4.21 22.46 18.19
C SER A 319 2.76 22.54 17.77
N SER A 320 2.47 23.48 16.87
CA SER A 320 1.16 23.67 16.25
C SER A 320 1.26 23.34 14.75
N TYR A 321 0.47 22.41 14.29
CA TYR A 321 0.43 21.90 12.92
C TYR A 321 -0.86 22.33 12.24
N THR A 322 -0.77 22.74 10.97
CA THR A 322 -1.92 23.00 10.11
C THR A 322 -1.73 22.26 8.80
N VAL A 323 -2.65 21.35 8.46
CA VAL A 323 -2.62 20.57 7.23
C VAL A 323 -3.30 21.35 6.11
N ASP A 324 -2.66 21.46 4.97
CA ASP A 324 -3.15 22.18 3.77
C ASP A 324 -4.16 21.28 3.02
N ALA A 325 -5.34 21.11 3.61
CA ALA A 325 -6.46 20.31 3.10
C ALA A 325 -7.79 21.01 3.37
N PRO A 326 -8.89 20.63 2.70
CA PRO A 326 -10.20 21.19 2.97
C PRO A 326 -10.57 21.14 4.47
N GLY A 327 -10.95 22.29 5.03
CA GLY A 327 -11.23 22.47 6.45
C GLY A 327 -9.99 22.74 7.31
N ASN A 328 -8.79 22.80 6.74
CA ASN A 328 -7.52 23.06 7.42
C ASN A 328 -7.37 22.26 8.73
N PRO A 329 -7.35 20.92 8.70
CA PRO A 329 -7.19 20.12 9.90
C PRO A 329 -5.95 20.57 10.66
N SER A 330 -6.10 20.81 11.96
CA SER A 330 -5.00 21.28 12.81
C SER A 330 -4.91 20.46 14.07
N TYR A 331 -3.70 20.35 14.62
CA TYR A 331 -3.45 19.68 15.89
C TYR A 331 -2.23 20.26 16.58
N ASN A 332 -2.25 20.20 17.91
CA ASN A 332 -1.14 20.64 18.75
C ASN A 332 -0.50 19.46 19.44
N THR A 333 0.80 19.53 19.63
CA THR A 333 1.55 18.52 20.38
C THR A 333 2.46 19.18 21.40
N THR A 334 2.65 18.48 22.51
CA THR A 334 3.63 18.83 23.54
C THR A 334 4.54 17.66 23.74
N THR A 335 5.83 17.88 23.52
CA THR A 335 6.90 16.92 23.81
C THR A 335 7.74 17.44 24.95
N PHE A 336 8.28 16.55 25.75
CA PHE A 336 9.14 16.92 26.87
C PHE A 336 10.14 15.80 27.16
N LYS A 337 11.25 16.19 27.80
CA LYS A 337 12.22 15.29 28.41
C LYS A 337 12.50 15.74 29.82
N ALA A 338 12.78 14.79 30.72
CA ALA A 338 13.32 15.03 32.05
C ALA A 338 14.28 13.90 32.36
N GLY A 339 15.48 14.26 32.77
CA GLY A 339 16.54 13.29 33.03
C GLY A 339 17.56 13.83 34.01
N GLY A 340 18.52 12.99 34.33
CA GLY A 340 19.64 13.38 35.14
C GLY A 340 20.74 12.33 35.15
N THR A 341 21.93 12.79 35.53
CA THR A 341 23.12 11.97 35.73
C THR A 341 23.64 12.20 37.10
N TRP A 342 23.84 11.14 37.84
CA TRP A 342 24.43 11.13 39.16
C TRP A 342 25.72 10.31 39.15
N GLU A 343 26.81 10.93 39.47
CA GLU A 343 28.11 10.33 39.64
C GLU A 343 28.45 10.29 41.14
N PRO A 344 28.19 9.19 41.86
CA PRO A 344 28.45 9.09 43.28
C PRO A 344 29.93 9.12 43.62
N ILE A 345 30.75 8.53 42.77
CA ILE A 345 32.22 8.46 42.86
C ILE A 345 32.80 8.60 41.46
N GLU A 346 34.02 9.07 41.34
CA GLU A 346 34.73 9.15 40.08
C GLU A 346 34.71 7.80 39.32
N GLY A 347 34.30 7.84 38.07
CA GLY A 347 34.24 6.68 37.19
C GLY A 347 33.01 5.78 37.32
N LEU A 348 32.03 6.14 38.15
CA LEU A 348 30.73 5.48 38.21
C LEU A 348 29.60 6.51 38.04
N ALA A 349 28.90 6.50 36.90
CA ALA A 349 27.76 7.37 36.67
C ALA A 349 26.47 6.55 36.49
N VAL A 350 25.41 7.00 37.16
CA VAL A 350 24.04 6.49 36.96
C VAL A 350 23.24 7.55 36.23
N ARG A 351 22.54 7.15 35.19
CA ARG A 351 21.72 8.06 34.39
C ARG A 351 20.29 7.56 34.26
N GLY A 352 19.36 8.48 34.20
CA GLY A 352 17.96 8.17 33.93
C GLY A 352 17.30 9.25 33.08
N ASN A 353 16.44 8.86 32.20
CA ASN A 353 15.70 9.80 31.35
C ASN A 353 14.29 9.28 31.07
N PHE A 354 13.32 10.21 31.09
CA PHE A 354 11.98 10.00 30.61
C PHE A 354 11.68 11.04 29.52
N ALA A 355 11.23 10.58 28.34
CA ALA A 355 10.93 11.47 27.23
C ALA A 355 9.59 11.11 26.58
N ARG A 356 8.84 12.15 26.21
CA ARG A 356 7.72 12.06 25.28
C ARG A 356 8.09 12.68 23.96
N ALA A 357 8.08 11.86 22.89
CA ALA A 357 8.26 12.29 21.51
C ALA A 357 6.96 12.15 20.72
N VAL A 358 6.87 12.86 19.60
CA VAL A 358 5.76 12.72 18.64
C VAL A 358 6.32 12.59 17.24
N ARG A 359 5.63 11.83 16.39
CA ARG A 359 5.85 11.80 14.96
C ARG A 359 4.61 12.35 14.26
N ALA A 360 4.75 13.47 13.57
CA ALA A 360 3.70 14.00 12.71
C ALA A 360 3.46 13.05 11.52
N PRO A 361 2.22 12.94 11.01
CA PRO A 361 1.97 12.25 9.76
C PRO A 361 2.79 12.86 8.63
N ASN A 362 3.32 12.01 7.75
CA ASN A 362 4.00 12.48 6.54
C ASN A 362 2.97 12.81 5.44
N ILE A 363 3.42 13.50 4.37
CA ILE A 363 2.52 13.94 3.30
C ILE A 363 1.87 12.77 2.57
N GLY A 364 2.57 11.64 2.40
CA GLY A 364 1.99 10.43 1.83
C GLY A 364 0.88 9.85 2.70
N GLU A 365 1.06 9.83 4.02
CA GLU A 365 0.05 9.36 4.96
C GLU A 365 -1.20 10.27 4.98
N LEU A 366 -1.03 11.57 4.75
CA LEU A 366 -2.13 12.52 4.72
C LEU A 366 -2.87 12.53 3.37
N PHE A 367 -2.12 12.57 2.26
CA PHE A 367 -2.66 12.97 0.96
C PHE A 367 -2.62 11.89 -0.11
N SER A 368 -2.10 10.67 0.16
CA SER A 368 -2.19 9.60 -0.81
C SER A 368 -3.64 9.35 -1.18
N PRO A 369 -4.01 9.41 -2.47
CA PRO A 369 -5.38 9.18 -2.87
C PRO A 369 -5.83 7.77 -2.52
N VAL A 370 -7.10 7.65 -2.17
CA VAL A 370 -7.72 6.35 -1.97
C VAL A 370 -7.87 5.67 -3.33
N ASN A 371 -7.15 4.59 -3.55
CA ASN A 371 -7.27 3.79 -4.77
C ASN A 371 -7.26 2.29 -4.45
N THR A 372 -7.72 1.51 -5.41
CA THR A 372 -7.73 0.05 -5.30
C THR A 372 -6.51 -0.52 -6.01
N GLY A 373 -5.72 -1.28 -5.26
CA GLY A 373 -4.56 -2.03 -5.72
C GLY A 373 -4.66 -3.50 -5.36
N LEU A 374 -3.54 -4.21 -5.42
CA LEU A 374 -3.45 -5.62 -5.07
C LEU A 374 -2.73 -5.81 -3.74
N THR A 375 -3.23 -6.76 -2.94
CA THR A 375 -2.58 -7.24 -1.71
C THR A 375 -2.61 -8.77 -1.65
N ASN A 376 -1.88 -9.37 -0.70
CA ASN A 376 -1.82 -10.81 -0.57
C ASN A 376 -2.83 -11.33 0.46
N LEU A 377 -3.65 -12.28 0.04
CA LEU A 377 -4.54 -13.06 0.90
C LEU A 377 -4.56 -14.50 0.39
N GLY A 378 -3.97 -15.41 1.15
CA GLY A 378 -3.85 -16.82 0.74
C GLY A 378 -5.16 -17.60 0.76
N THR A 379 -6.13 -17.18 1.60
CA THR A 379 -7.40 -17.90 1.77
C THR A 379 -8.54 -16.91 1.95
N ASP A 380 -9.52 -17.00 1.06
CA ASP A 380 -10.78 -16.27 1.19
C ASP A 380 -11.79 -17.13 1.97
N PRO A 381 -12.34 -16.66 3.11
CA PRO A 381 -13.32 -17.43 3.88
C PRO A 381 -14.58 -17.80 3.10
N CYS A 382 -15.00 -16.99 2.14
CA CYS A 382 -16.19 -17.24 1.33
C CYS A 382 -15.94 -18.20 0.16
N ALA A 383 -14.69 -18.47 -0.20
CA ALA A 383 -14.38 -19.32 -1.34
C ALA A 383 -14.79 -20.78 -1.11
N THR A 384 -15.35 -21.37 -2.14
CA THR A 384 -15.74 -22.79 -2.19
C THR A 384 -14.90 -23.58 -3.19
N LEU A 385 -14.33 -22.89 -4.17
CA LEU A 385 -13.54 -23.50 -5.23
C LEU A 385 -12.05 -23.13 -5.12
N THR A 386 -11.20 -24.06 -5.54
CA THR A 386 -9.80 -23.75 -5.85
C THR A 386 -9.73 -22.81 -7.05
N THR A 387 -8.56 -22.24 -7.34
CA THR A 387 -8.33 -21.46 -8.57
C THR A 387 -8.52 -22.27 -9.86
N ALA A 388 -8.45 -23.62 -9.77
CA ALA A 388 -8.70 -24.54 -10.87
C ALA A 388 -10.17 -24.98 -10.99
N GLY A 389 -11.07 -24.48 -10.12
CA GLY A 389 -12.49 -24.77 -10.15
C GLY A 389 -12.93 -26.05 -9.43
N ALA A 390 -12.01 -26.75 -8.73
CA ALA A 390 -12.37 -27.90 -7.89
C ALA A 390 -12.90 -27.43 -6.53
N VAL A 391 -13.82 -28.19 -5.91
CA VAL A 391 -14.32 -27.89 -4.57
C VAL A 391 -13.18 -27.98 -3.56
N LEU A 392 -13.08 -26.98 -2.70
CA LEU A 392 -12.07 -26.91 -1.64
C LEU A 392 -12.30 -28.02 -0.60
N PRO A 393 -11.24 -28.69 -0.11
CA PRO A 393 -11.36 -29.66 0.97
C PRO A 393 -12.07 -29.06 2.19
N GLY A 394 -13.04 -29.81 2.73
CA GLY A 394 -13.82 -29.37 3.90
C GLY A 394 -14.90 -28.32 3.62
N ARG A 395 -15.14 -27.97 2.36
CA ARG A 395 -16.24 -27.09 1.96
C ARG A 395 -17.40 -27.86 1.34
N PRO A 396 -18.65 -27.53 1.68
CA PRO A 396 -19.79 -28.12 0.97
C PRO A 396 -19.83 -27.59 -0.46
N ALA A 397 -20.11 -28.47 -1.41
CA ALA A 397 -20.29 -28.08 -2.83
C ALA A 397 -21.47 -27.09 -3.02
N SER A 398 -22.39 -27.04 -2.04
CA SER A 398 -23.51 -26.10 -1.99
C SER A 398 -23.12 -24.68 -1.51
N GLY A 399 -21.83 -24.44 -1.31
CA GLY A 399 -21.32 -23.14 -0.85
C GLY A 399 -21.44 -22.91 0.65
N PRO A 400 -21.13 -21.69 1.12
CA PRO A 400 -21.22 -21.32 2.52
C PRO A 400 -22.67 -21.35 3.03
N THR A 401 -22.84 -21.63 4.32
CA THR A 401 -24.16 -21.73 4.98
C THR A 401 -24.23 -20.83 6.22
N GLY A 402 -25.43 -20.61 6.75
CA GLY A 402 -25.65 -19.83 7.98
C GLY A 402 -25.09 -18.43 7.92
N GLU A 403 -24.48 -17.97 9.03
CA GLU A 403 -23.92 -16.62 9.15
C GLU A 403 -22.78 -16.37 8.13
N LEU A 404 -21.98 -17.38 7.81
CA LEU A 404 -20.95 -17.25 6.78
C LEU A 404 -21.56 -16.87 5.43
N ARG A 405 -22.66 -17.51 5.03
CA ARG A 405 -23.37 -17.16 3.81
C ARG A 405 -23.90 -15.73 3.86
N ALA A 406 -24.52 -15.33 4.99
CA ALA A 406 -25.03 -13.99 5.18
C ALA A 406 -23.92 -12.93 5.06
N VAL A 407 -22.76 -13.16 5.66
CA VAL A 407 -21.58 -12.29 5.53
C VAL A 407 -21.13 -12.17 4.09
N CYS A 408 -20.98 -13.27 3.36
CA CYS A 408 -20.51 -13.25 1.98
C CYS A 408 -21.47 -12.50 1.04
N LEU A 409 -22.78 -12.66 1.24
CA LEU A 409 -23.80 -11.88 0.53
C LEU A 409 -23.76 -10.39 0.88
N ALA A 410 -23.60 -10.05 2.16
CA ALA A 410 -23.49 -8.65 2.62
C ALA A 410 -22.24 -7.94 2.03
N GLN A 411 -21.20 -8.69 1.70
CA GLN A 411 -19.98 -8.20 1.06
C GLN A 411 -20.12 -7.99 -0.45
N GLY A 412 -21.20 -8.45 -1.09
CA GLY A 412 -21.48 -8.25 -2.51
C GLY A 412 -21.50 -9.52 -3.37
N ALA A 413 -21.28 -10.72 -2.79
CA ALA A 413 -21.63 -11.95 -3.48
C ALA A 413 -23.16 -12.01 -3.70
N ASN A 414 -23.60 -12.70 -4.72
CA ASN A 414 -25.01 -12.85 -5.05
C ASN A 414 -25.42 -14.35 -5.09
N LEU A 415 -26.70 -14.62 -5.20
CA LEU A 415 -27.22 -15.98 -5.19
C LEU A 415 -26.69 -16.84 -6.36
N GLY A 416 -26.32 -16.19 -7.47
CA GLY A 416 -25.77 -16.89 -8.62
C GLY A 416 -24.33 -17.34 -8.46
N ASN A 417 -23.53 -16.64 -7.64
CA ASN A 417 -22.10 -16.93 -7.50
C ASN A 417 -21.68 -17.44 -6.12
N ILE A 418 -22.52 -17.28 -5.08
CA ILE A 418 -22.20 -17.63 -3.68
C ILE A 418 -21.72 -19.07 -3.49
N ASN A 419 -22.16 -19.99 -4.33
CA ASN A 419 -21.81 -21.40 -4.25
C ASN A 419 -20.55 -21.77 -5.06
N SER A 420 -19.98 -20.82 -5.80
CA SER A 420 -18.88 -21.07 -6.74
C SER A 420 -17.77 -20.02 -6.66
N ILE A 421 -17.63 -19.35 -5.50
CA ILE A 421 -16.60 -18.33 -5.30
C ILE A 421 -15.22 -18.99 -5.35
N PRO A 422 -14.31 -18.56 -6.25
CA PRO A 422 -12.96 -19.12 -6.32
C PRO A 422 -12.05 -18.56 -5.24
N GLN A 423 -10.99 -19.29 -4.90
CA GLN A 423 -9.88 -18.76 -4.12
C GLN A 423 -9.16 -17.64 -4.89
N PRO A 424 -8.50 -16.71 -4.15
CA PRO A 424 -7.74 -15.64 -4.76
C PRO A 424 -6.70 -16.15 -5.78
N ASN A 425 -6.73 -15.62 -6.99
CA ASN A 425 -5.79 -15.97 -8.03
C ASN A 425 -4.36 -15.57 -7.62
N ALA A 426 -3.45 -16.51 -7.63
CA ALA A 426 -2.07 -16.34 -7.14
C ALA A 426 -1.98 -15.78 -5.70
N GLY A 427 -3.02 -15.99 -4.87
CA GLY A 427 -3.07 -15.44 -3.52
C GLY A 427 -3.20 -13.92 -3.48
N GLN A 428 -3.67 -13.26 -4.54
CA GLN A 428 -3.82 -11.81 -4.63
C GLN A 428 -5.29 -11.40 -4.63
N VAL A 429 -5.60 -10.34 -3.89
CA VAL A 429 -6.94 -9.76 -3.79
C VAL A 429 -6.88 -8.25 -3.95
N ASN A 430 -8.00 -7.66 -4.34
CA ASN A 430 -8.15 -6.21 -4.35
C ASN A 430 -8.12 -5.65 -2.93
N SER A 431 -7.46 -4.52 -2.77
CA SER A 431 -7.44 -3.77 -1.52
C SER A 431 -7.49 -2.28 -1.81
N THR A 432 -8.37 -1.58 -1.12
CA THR A 432 -8.52 -0.13 -1.28
C THR A 432 -7.96 0.58 -0.07
N GLY A 433 -6.92 1.36 -0.31
CA GLY A 433 -6.23 2.12 0.71
C GLY A 433 -5.77 3.47 0.20
N GLY A 434 -5.33 4.29 1.12
CA GLY A 434 -4.84 5.63 0.83
C GLY A 434 -4.56 6.41 2.10
N GLY A 435 -4.24 7.69 1.93
CA GLY A 435 -4.00 8.63 3.01
C GLY A 435 -5.29 9.02 3.73
N ASN A 436 -5.09 9.69 4.86
CA ASN A 436 -6.19 10.21 5.66
C ASN A 436 -5.78 11.54 6.28
N VAL A 437 -6.37 12.64 5.83
CA VAL A 437 -6.06 13.99 6.32
C VAL A 437 -6.44 14.23 7.80
N ASN A 438 -7.20 13.32 8.41
CA ASN A 438 -7.67 13.42 9.79
C ASN A 438 -6.82 12.59 10.78
N ILE A 439 -5.78 11.88 10.32
CA ILE A 439 -4.88 11.16 11.23
C ILE A 439 -4.07 12.14 12.09
N LYS A 440 -3.81 11.72 13.31
CA LYS A 440 -3.10 12.51 14.32
C LYS A 440 -1.66 12.04 14.46
N PRO A 441 -0.78 12.87 15.06
CA PRO A 441 0.57 12.43 15.39
C PRO A 441 0.59 11.20 16.30
N GLU A 442 1.52 10.32 16.04
CA GLU A 442 1.88 9.24 16.95
C GLU A 442 2.58 9.81 18.19
N LYS A 443 2.42 9.15 19.31
CA LYS A 443 3.07 9.53 20.58
C LYS A 443 3.92 8.38 21.09
N SER A 444 5.19 8.69 21.38
CA SER A 444 6.12 7.76 22.02
C SER A 444 6.43 8.24 23.43
N ASN A 445 6.28 7.38 24.42
CA ASN A 445 6.86 7.56 25.73
C ASN A 445 8.03 6.60 25.88
N SER A 446 9.18 7.12 26.28
CA SER A 446 10.41 6.35 26.46
C SER A 446 10.95 6.58 27.86
N PHE A 447 11.36 5.51 28.51
CA PHE A 447 12.07 5.53 29.79
C PHE A 447 13.39 4.77 29.62
N THR A 448 14.48 5.38 30.10
CA THR A 448 15.79 4.73 30.14
C THR A 448 16.42 4.91 31.50
N ILE A 449 17.09 3.88 32.01
CA ILE A 449 17.93 3.94 33.19
C ILE A 449 19.18 3.10 32.95
N GLY A 450 20.33 3.62 33.31
CA GLY A 450 21.58 2.91 33.11
C GLY A 450 22.72 3.37 34.01
N ALA A 451 23.79 2.63 33.92
CA ALA A 451 25.04 2.94 34.63
C ALA A 451 26.23 2.87 33.66
N ILE A 452 27.17 3.76 33.88
CA ILE A 452 28.45 3.81 33.17
C ILE A 452 29.55 3.58 34.19
N PHE A 453 30.48 2.69 33.88
CA PHE A 453 31.61 2.34 34.71
C PHE A 453 32.93 2.55 33.97
N GLN A 454 33.80 3.43 34.53
CA GLN A 454 35.11 3.79 33.98
C GLN A 454 36.14 3.81 35.11
N PRO A 455 36.54 2.65 35.64
CA PRO A 455 37.40 2.57 36.82
C PRO A 455 38.81 3.11 36.54
N ALA A 456 39.29 4.01 37.36
CA ALA A 456 40.65 4.53 37.26
C ALA A 456 41.73 3.41 37.40
N ALA A 457 41.38 2.30 38.07
CA ALA A 457 42.27 1.15 38.25
C ALA A 457 42.50 0.34 36.94
N ILE A 458 41.66 0.52 35.92
CA ILE A 458 41.76 -0.15 34.61
C ILE A 458 41.72 0.93 33.51
N PRO A 459 42.85 1.60 33.26
CA PRO A 459 42.89 2.64 32.23
C PRO A 459 42.43 2.11 30.84
N GLY A 460 41.61 2.88 30.16
CA GLY A 460 41.08 2.52 28.85
C GLY A 460 39.90 1.55 28.84
N PHE A 461 39.42 1.10 30.02
CA PHE A 461 38.20 0.32 30.13
C PHE A 461 36.99 1.21 30.37
N THR A 462 35.90 0.98 29.58
CA THR A 462 34.60 1.58 29.81
C THR A 462 33.52 0.52 29.63
N ALA A 463 32.52 0.52 30.50
CA ALA A 463 31.35 -0.33 30.38
C ALA A 463 30.09 0.50 30.63
N SER A 464 29.02 0.23 29.88
CA SER A 464 27.68 0.76 30.17
C SER A 464 26.66 -0.36 30.13
N ILE A 465 25.68 -0.26 31.01
CA ILE A 465 24.48 -1.09 31.00
C ILE A 465 23.26 -0.17 31.06
N ASP A 466 22.35 -0.29 30.11
CA ASP A 466 21.16 0.55 30.02
C ASP A 466 19.94 -0.33 29.82
N TYR A 467 18.92 -0.16 30.63
CA TYR A 467 17.57 -0.66 30.39
C TYR A 467 16.75 0.41 29.70
N TYR A 468 15.97 0.04 28.69
CA TYR A 468 15.04 0.93 28.02
C TYR A 468 13.66 0.31 27.90
N ASN A 469 12.63 1.14 27.92
CA ASN A 469 11.26 0.81 27.52
C ASN A 469 10.73 1.94 26.63
N ILE A 470 10.21 1.57 25.45
CA ILE A 470 9.69 2.52 24.46
C ILE A 470 8.28 2.05 24.07
N LYS A 471 7.30 2.93 24.25
CA LYS A 471 5.91 2.67 23.92
C LYS A 471 5.35 3.73 22.97
N VAL A 472 5.06 3.32 21.73
CA VAL A 472 4.39 4.14 20.72
C VAL A 472 2.89 3.83 20.75
N THR A 473 2.08 4.88 20.85
CA THR A 473 0.61 4.79 20.83
C THR A 473 0.05 5.65 19.71
N GLY A 474 -1.08 5.21 19.15
CA GLY A 474 -1.67 5.88 17.98
C GLY A 474 -0.78 5.76 16.75
N ALA A 475 -0.03 4.66 16.61
CA ALA A 475 0.80 4.42 15.44
C ALA A 475 -0.05 4.43 14.16
N ILE A 476 0.45 5.14 13.16
CA ILE A 476 -0.22 5.29 11.88
C ILE A 476 0.01 4.02 11.09
N SER A 477 -1.05 3.25 10.91
CA SER A 477 -0.99 1.97 10.21
C SER A 477 -2.27 1.73 9.43
N ALA A 478 -2.17 0.93 8.37
CA ALA A 478 -3.30 0.32 7.71
C ALA A 478 -3.49 -1.11 8.27
N PRO A 479 -4.72 -1.60 8.36
CA PRO A 479 -4.95 -2.98 8.74
C PRO A 479 -4.35 -3.93 7.70
N THR A 480 -3.72 -5.01 8.14
CA THR A 480 -3.31 -6.07 7.23
C THR A 480 -4.52 -6.83 6.69
N PRO A 481 -4.43 -7.53 5.55
CA PRO A 481 -5.51 -8.41 5.08
C PRO A 481 -5.99 -9.40 6.16
N GLY A 482 -5.05 -9.95 6.95
CA GLY A 482 -5.36 -10.83 8.08
C GLY A 482 -6.19 -10.14 9.16
N ASP A 483 -5.85 -8.90 9.51
CA ASP A 483 -6.61 -8.12 10.51
C ASP A 483 -8.03 -7.84 10.03
N VAL A 484 -8.21 -7.47 8.74
CA VAL A 484 -9.52 -7.22 8.14
C VAL A 484 -10.38 -8.49 8.17
N ILE A 485 -9.80 -9.62 7.79
CA ILE A 485 -10.50 -10.90 7.83
C ILE A 485 -10.83 -11.30 9.28
N ALA A 486 -9.89 -11.20 10.21
CA ALA A 486 -10.12 -11.52 11.61
C ALA A 486 -11.19 -10.61 12.27
N ALA A 487 -11.20 -9.31 11.94
CA ALA A 487 -12.20 -8.37 12.45
C ALA A 487 -13.62 -8.71 11.97
N CYS A 488 -13.78 -9.24 10.75
CA CYS A 488 -15.07 -9.63 10.20
C CYS A 488 -15.48 -11.04 10.62
N PHE A 489 -14.61 -12.01 10.43
CA PHE A 489 -14.94 -13.43 10.54
C PHE A 489 -14.60 -14.03 11.92
N GLY A 490 -13.85 -13.31 12.76
CA GLY A 490 -13.37 -13.80 14.04
C GLY A 490 -12.23 -14.81 13.90
N THR A 491 -11.98 -15.56 14.98
CA THR A 491 -10.90 -16.56 15.02
C THR A 491 -11.19 -17.83 14.19
N ASN A 492 -12.46 -18.19 14.06
CA ASN A 492 -12.91 -19.23 13.14
C ASN A 492 -13.57 -18.61 11.93
N VAL A 493 -12.79 -18.37 10.91
CA VAL A 493 -13.25 -17.67 9.68
C VAL A 493 -14.39 -18.40 8.94
N PHE A 494 -14.65 -19.65 9.26
CA PHE A 494 -15.71 -20.45 8.65
C PHE A 494 -17.00 -20.50 9.49
N SER A 495 -16.95 -19.92 10.69
CA SER A 495 -18.08 -19.80 11.60
C SER A 495 -18.06 -18.40 12.24
N PRO A 496 -18.37 -17.35 11.45
CA PRO A 496 -18.38 -15.99 11.96
C PRO A 496 -19.32 -15.83 13.15
N PRO A 497 -19.06 -14.85 14.02
CA PRO A 497 -19.96 -14.52 15.12
C PRO A 497 -21.36 -14.16 14.62
N ALA A 498 -22.39 -14.46 15.42
CA ALA A 498 -23.77 -14.07 15.11
C ALA A 498 -23.87 -12.53 14.91
N GLY A 499 -24.52 -12.10 13.84
CA GLY A 499 -24.65 -10.69 13.47
C GLY A 499 -23.43 -10.09 12.76
N ALA A 500 -22.43 -10.90 12.42
CA ALA A 500 -21.25 -10.43 11.66
C ALA A 500 -21.65 -9.80 10.31
N SER A 501 -22.67 -10.34 9.64
CA SER A 501 -23.18 -9.87 8.35
C SER A 501 -23.65 -8.39 8.36
N THR A 502 -24.01 -7.85 9.52
CA THR A 502 -24.41 -6.44 9.68
C THR A 502 -23.31 -5.57 10.30
N SER A 503 -22.19 -6.15 10.70
CA SER A 503 -21.08 -5.41 11.31
C SER A 503 -20.37 -4.51 10.30
N ALA A 504 -19.88 -3.35 10.75
CA ALA A 504 -19.08 -2.44 9.91
C ALA A 504 -17.81 -3.12 9.38
N ALA A 505 -17.18 -4.00 10.16
CA ALA A 505 -16.00 -4.75 9.75
C ALA A 505 -16.29 -5.64 8.54
N CYS A 506 -17.43 -6.33 8.50
CA CYS A 506 -17.79 -7.20 7.39
C CYS A 506 -18.35 -6.43 6.19
N THR A 507 -19.19 -5.42 6.43
CA THR A 507 -19.80 -4.64 5.35
C THR A 507 -18.84 -3.66 4.66
N SER A 508 -17.66 -3.42 5.21
CA SER A 508 -16.58 -2.66 4.56
C SER A 508 -15.83 -3.45 3.48
N ILE A 509 -15.84 -4.78 3.56
CA ILE A 509 -15.28 -5.65 2.53
C ILE A 509 -16.22 -5.65 1.32
N ARG A 510 -15.67 -5.53 0.11
CA ARG A 510 -16.46 -5.57 -1.14
C ARG A 510 -15.92 -6.63 -2.07
N ARG A 511 -16.83 -7.41 -2.65
CA ARG A 511 -16.54 -8.52 -3.55
C ARG A 511 -16.96 -8.20 -4.97
N SER A 512 -16.33 -8.87 -5.90
CA SER A 512 -16.72 -8.85 -7.32
C SER A 512 -18.19 -9.29 -7.47
N PRO A 513 -19.04 -8.45 -8.05
CA PRO A 513 -20.43 -8.85 -8.32
C PRO A 513 -20.52 -9.95 -9.38
N ALA A 514 -19.48 -10.15 -10.20
CA ALA A 514 -19.46 -11.12 -11.28
C ALA A 514 -19.30 -12.56 -10.78
N ASP A 515 -18.33 -12.81 -9.88
CA ASP A 515 -17.96 -14.15 -9.43
C ASP A 515 -17.89 -14.29 -7.90
N GLY A 516 -18.17 -13.23 -7.16
CA GLY A 516 -18.10 -13.20 -5.70
C GLY A 516 -16.67 -13.19 -5.13
N SER A 517 -15.63 -13.22 -5.96
CA SER A 517 -14.24 -13.26 -5.51
C SER A 517 -13.78 -11.94 -4.93
N LEU A 518 -12.65 -11.96 -4.23
CA LEU A 518 -11.91 -10.76 -3.81
C LEU A 518 -10.84 -10.37 -4.84
N SER A 519 -10.66 -11.17 -5.90
CA SER A 519 -9.69 -10.92 -6.99
C SER A 519 -10.42 -10.48 -8.25
N GLY A 520 -9.89 -9.50 -8.97
CA GLY A 520 -10.48 -9.07 -10.23
C GLY A 520 -10.05 -7.67 -10.65
N ASP A 521 -10.81 -7.07 -11.56
CA ASP A 521 -10.54 -5.72 -12.05
C ASP A 521 -10.76 -4.70 -10.91
N PRO A 522 -9.70 -4.01 -10.46
CA PRO A 522 -9.77 -3.07 -9.33
C PRO A 522 -10.67 -1.85 -9.59
N SER A 523 -11.09 -1.61 -10.84
CA SER A 523 -12.03 -0.56 -11.16
C SER A 523 -13.49 -0.92 -10.87
N THR A 524 -13.79 -2.20 -10.61
CA THR A 524 -15.15 -2.70 -10.44
C THR A 524 -15.60 -2.88 -8.99
N PHE A 525 -14.67 -3.16 -8.09
CA PHE A 525 -14.95 -3.29 -6.65
C PHE A 525 -13.69 -3.04 -5.81
N THR A 526 -13.90 -2.66 -4.55
CA THR A 526 -12.83 -2.14 -3.67
C THR A 526 -12.04 -3.21 -2.94
N GLY A 527 -12.56 -4.43 -2.79
CA GLY A 527 -11.87 -5.48 -2.06
C GLY A 527 -11.80 -5.27 -0.55
N LEU A 528 -10.63 -5.46 0.04
CA LEU A 528 -10.37 -5.25 1.46
C LEU A 528 -10.09 -3.77 1.77
N PRO A 529 -10.63 -3.21 2.86
CA PRO A 529 -10.28 -1.86 3.30
C PRO A 529 -8.85 -1.83 3.87
N SER A 530 -8.07 -0.81 3.50
CA SER A 530 -6.69 -0.60 3.95
C SER A 530 -6.37 0.87 4.18
N VAL A 531 -7.35 1.63 4.69
CA VAL A 531 -7.19 3.08 4.95
C VAL A 531 -6.39 3.29 6.23
N LEU A 532 -5.46 4.24 6.20
CA LEU A 532 -4.62 4.61 7.33
C LEU A 532 -5.43 5.15 8.52
N SER A 533 -5.05 4.72 9.71
CA SER A 533 -5.66 5.15 10.98
C SER A 533 -4.62 5.18 12.10
N ASN A 534 -4.98 5.78 13.25
CA ASN A 534 -4.15 5.79 14.47
C ASN A 534 -4.46 4.59 15.40
N ALA A 535 -4.75 3.43 14.85
CA ALA A 535 -5.13 2.25 15.64
C ALA A 535 -3.94 1.42 16.14
N GLY A 536 -2.72 1.67 15.63
CA GLY A 536 -1.55 0.90 15.97
C GLY A 536 -0.98 1.20 17.35
N ALA A 537 -0.30 0.22 17.94
CA ALA A 537 0.56 0.38 19.11
C ALA A 537 1.80 -0.49 18.94
N ILE A 538 2.95 0.03 19.37
CA ILE A 538 4.22 -0.69 19.34
C ILE A 538 4.86 -0.50 20.70
N GLU A 539 5.32 -1.58 21.32
CA GLU A 539 6.06 -1.54 22.58
C GLU A 539 7.29 -2.43 22.49
N THR A 540 8.41 -1.92 22.97
CA THR A 540 9.67 -2.66 23.03
C THR A 540 10.43 -2.26 24.29
N ASP A 541 11.07 -3.22 24.92
CA ASP A 541 11.98 -3.03 26.04
C ASP A 541 13.19 -3.95 25.90
N GLY A 542 14.26 -3.59 26.57
CA GLY A 542 15.50 -4.37 26.50
C GLY A 542 16.61 -3.81 27.38
N ILE A 543 17.72 -4.53 27.35
CA ILE A 543 18.95 -4.17 28.05
C ILE A 543 20.09 -4.11 27.03
N ASP A 544 20.77 -2.97 26.98
CA ASP A 544 21.98 -2.77 26.20
C ASP A 544 23.20 -2.87 27.11
N LEU A 545 24.18 -3.69 26.75
CA LEU A 545 25.46 -3.80 27.39
C LEU A 545 26.56 -3.47 26.39
N ILE A 546 27.35 -2.44 26.70
CA ILE A 546 28.46 -2.03 25.84
C ILE A 546 29.71 -2.03 26.71
N MET A 547 30.76 -2.71 26.25
CA MET A 547 32.07 -2.69 26.92
C MET A 547 33.16 -2.36 25.89
N ASN A 548 34.05 -1.46 26.27
CA ASN A 548 35.21 -1.11 25.45
C ASN A 548 36.47 -1.17 26.30
N TYR A 549 37.55 -1.66 25.68
CA TYR A 549 38.89 -1.64 26.30
C TYR A 549 39.92 -1.21 25.28
N LYS A 550 40.70 -0.21 25.59
CA LYS A 550 41.84 0.25 24.80
C LYS A 550 43.10 0.23 25.61
N THR A 551 44.18 -0.33 25.08
CA THR A 551 45.50 -0.30 25.67
C THR A 551 46.58 -0.36 24.61
N ASP A 552 47.70 0.26 24.89
CA ASP A 552 48.88 0.11 24.05
C ASP A 552 49.65 -1.13 24.51
N LEU A 553 49.81 -2.09 23.64
CA LEU A 553 50.63 -3.29 23.87
C LEU A 553 52.13 -3.01 23.71
N THR A 554 52.48 -2.08 22.83
CA THR A 554 53.81 -1.53 22.63
C THR A 554 53.67 -0.12 22.04
N ASP A 555 54.76 0.62 21.93
CA ASP A 555 54.83 1.96 21.30
C ASP A 555 54.29 1.97 19.85
N LYS A 556 54.12 0.80 19.22
CA LYS A 556 53.68 0.65 17.81
C LYS A 556 52.40 -0.15 17.66
N ILE A 557 51.87 -0.75 18.72
CA ILE A 557 50.73 -1.66 18.64
C ILE A 557 49.74 -1.27 19.71
N ALA A 558 48.56 -0.81 19.30
CA ALA A 558 47.43 -0.56 20.20
C ALA A 558 46.37 -1.70 20.03
N LEU A 559 45.81 -2.14 21.16
CA LEU A 559 44.68 -3.07 21.20
C LEU A 559 43.41 -2.28 21.51
N ALA A 560 42.35 -2.49 20.69
CA ALA A 560 41.03 -2.00 20.95
C ALA A 560 40.03 -3.16 20.87
N LEU A 561 39.31 -3.40 21.96
CA LEU A 561 38.24 -4.41 22.04
C LEU A 561 36.90 -3.70 22.25
N SER A 562 35.87 -4.18 21.62
CA SER A 562 34.50 -3.69 21.76
C SER A 562 33.55 -4.87 21.84
N PHE A 563 32.64 -4.85 22.80
CA PHE A 563 31.57 -5.82 22.98
C PHE A 563 30.24 -5.10 23.13
#